data_6a6d2b5157dc775bb6abcb9da86e2df5
#
_entry.id   6a6d2b5157dc775bb6abcb9da86e2df5
#
_cell.length_a   1.000
_cell.length_b   1.000
_cell.length_c   1.000
_cell.angle_alpha   90.00
_cell.angle_beta   90.00
_cell.angle_gamma   90.00
#
_symmetry.space_group_name_H-M   'P 1'
#
loop_
_entity.id
_entity.type
_entity.pdbx_description
1 polymer ?
#
loop_
_entity_poly.entity_id
_entity_poly.type
_entity_poly.pdbx_seq_one_letter_code
_entity_poly.pdbx_strand_id
1 'polypeptide(L)'
;MAIKKVGVRHHDAMKFPPDAEIIFREWAINTATITDVCGTRIATRLPRNADLPFLTYFNSGGTMVSPTGDAAIADTTLQIQAYAGRWGGGNSSQPDYANAYALANAVAEAAFKTAKTIVHTTTSSTKAVIYGFDIDQLPERVEETDTGLGLYRLSLSMYYRGLD
;
A
#
# COMPACT_ATOMS: atom_id res chain seq x y z
N MET A 1 10.22 -59.14 -12.28
CA MET A 1 9.16 -58.13 -12.38
C MET A 1 9.61 -56.88 -11.63
N ALA A 2 10.04 -55.82 -12.32
CA ALA A 2 10.62 -54.65 -11.70
C ALA A 2 9.51 -53.65 -11.35
N ILE A 3 9.35 -53.32 -10.08
CA ILE A 3 8.40 -52.32 -9.61
C ILE A 3 8.98 -50.95 -9.96
N LYS A 4 8.38 -50.27 -10.95
CA LYS A 4 8.67 -48.85 -11.22
C LYS A 4 8.33 -48.01 -9.96
N LYS A 5 9.37 -47.45 -9.31
CA LYS A 5 9.16 -46.41 -8.31
C LYS A 5 8.46 -45.23 -8.99
N VAL A 6 7.20 -45.02 -8.65
CA VAL A 6 6.51 -43.76 -8.96
C VAL A 6 7.22 -42.68 -8.19
N GLY A 7 7.92 -41.82 -8.91
CA GLY A 7 8.56 -40.66 -8.31
C GLY A 7 7.48 -39.78 -7.64
N VAL A 8 7.59 -39.62 -6.34
CA VAL A 8 6.83 -38.62 -5.58
C VAL A 8 7.23 -37.29 -6.20
N ARG A 9 6.31 -36.65 -6.92
CA ARG A 9 6.47 -35.23 -7.28
C ARG A 9 6.60 -34.48 -5.97
N HIS A 10 7.75 -33.92 -5.71
CA HIS A 10 7.86 -32.87 -4.70
C HIS A 10 6.87 -31.79 -5.14
N HIS A 11 5.77 -31.64 -4.42
CA HIS A 11 5.01 -30.42 -4.48
C HIS A 11 5.98 -29.34 -4.00
N ASP A 12 6.47 -28.52 -4.92
CA ASP A 12 7.19 -27.31 -4.55
C ASP A 12 6.31 -26.58 -3.54
N ALA A 13 6.88 -26.30 -2.36
CA ALA A 13 6.13 -25.68 -1.27
C ALA A 13 5.47 -24.42 -1.81
N MET A 14 4.15 -24.29 -1.60
CA MET A 14 3.39 -23.12 -2.02
C MET A 14 4.11 -21.89 -1.46
N LYS A 15 4.64 -21.05 -2.33
CA LYS A 15 5.29 -19.81 -1.90
C LYS A 15 4.22 -18.82 -1.49
N PHE A 16 4.22 -18.46 -0.23
CA PHE A 16 3.36 -17.39 0.26
C PHE A 16 3.74 -16.05 -0.38
N PRO A 17 2.76 -15.18 -0.64
CA PRO A 17 3.03 -13.84 -1.10
C PRO A 17 3.91 -13.09 -0.08
N PRO A 18 4.82 -12.20 -0.54
CA PRO A 18 5.57 -11.35 0.36
C PRO A 18 4.64 -10.39 1.11
N ASP A 19 5.18 -9.75 2.15
CA ASP A 19 4.44 -8.80 2.97
C ASP A 19 3.86 -7.64 2.12
N ALA A 20 2.54 -7.50 2.16
CA ALA A 20 1.79 -6.48 1.42
C ALA A 20 2.23 -5.06 1.76
N GLU A 21 2.57 -4.79 3.02
CA GLU A 21 3.00 -3.47 3.47
C GLU A 21 4.33 -3.06 2.84
N ILE A 22 5.26 -4.01 2.73
CA ILE A 22 6.54 -3.77 2.07
C ILE A 22 6.33 -3.50 0.58
N ILE A 23 5.51 -4.31 -0.09
CA ILE A 23 5.23 -4.16 -1.52
C ILE A 23 4.53 -2.83 -1.81
N PHE A 24 3.52 -2.48 -1.01
CA PHE A 24 2.83 -1.20 -1.16
C PHE A 24 3.77 -0.01 -0.97
N ARG A 25 4.62 -0.06 0.07
CA ARG A 25 5.58 1.02 0.33
C ARG A 25 6.51 1.24 -0.86
N GLU A 26 7.10 0.17 -1.38
CA GLU A 26 8.01 0.26 -2.52
C GLU A 26 7.30 0.80 -3.78
N TRP A 27 6.06 0.39 -4.02
CA TRP A 27 5.26 0.98 -5.08
C TRP A 27 5.04 2.48 -4.87
N ALA A 28 4.63 2.88 -3.66
CA ALA A 28 4.29 4.26 -3.35
C ALA A 28 5.49 5.20 -3.45
N ILE A 29 6.67 4.82 -2.92
CA ILE A 29 7.89 5.64 -2.99
C ILE A 29 8.47 5.75 -4.41
N ASN A 30 8.09 4.86 -5.31
CA ASN A 30 8.47 4.89 -6.72
C ASN A 30 7.38 5.49 -7.62
N THR A 31 6.30 6.02 -7.05
CA THR A 31 5.19 6.64 -7.76
C THR A 31 5.28 8.16 -7.65
N ALA A 32 5.66 8.81 -8.75
CA ALA A 32 5.95 10.26 -8.77
C ALA A 32 4.79 11.11 -8.27
N THR A 33 3.55 10.80 -8.67
CA THR A 33 2.36 11.55 -8.23
C THR A 33 2.15 11.55 -6.72
N ILE A 34 2.61 10.52 -6.03
CA ILE A 34 2.56 10.43 -4.56
C ILE A 34 3.75 11.17 -3.96
N THR A 35 4.96 10.89 -4.46
CA THR A 35 6.19 11.48 -3.91
C THR A 35 6.33 12.98 -4.18
N ASP A 36 5.68 13.50 -5.22
CA ASP A 36 5.62 14.94 -5.48
C ASP A 36 4.86 15.69 -4.37
N VAL A 37 3.94 15.00 -3.66
CA VAL A 37 3.17 15.59 -2.54
C VAL A 37 3.86 15.37 -1.20
N CYS A 38 4.29 14.13 -0.90
CA CYS A 38 4.81 13.81 0.43
C CYS A 38 6.28 13.38 0.46
N GLY A 39 6.99 13.38 -0.68
CA GLY A 39 8.34 12.83 -0.75
C GLY A 39 8.37 11.36 -0.34
N THR A 40 9.35 10.97 0.45
CA THR A 40 9.48 9.62 0.99
C THR A 40 8.83 9.45 2.37
N ARG A 41 8.01 10.40 2.80
CA ARG A 41 7.29 10.37 4.10
C ARG A 41 6.11 9.40 4.06
N ILE A 42 6.43 8.13 3.95
CA ILE A 42 5.51 7.01 3.78
C ILE A 42 5.92 5.90 4.74
N ALA A 43 5.09 5.59 5.72
CA ALA A 43 5.37 4.57 6.72
C ALA A 43 4.10 3.97 7.32
N THR A 44 4.22 2.90 8.10
CA THR A 44 3.08 2.26 8.77
C THR A 44 2.57 3.04 9.98
N ARG A 45 3.34 4.02 10.45
CA ARG A 45 2.96 4.88 11.59
C ARG A 45 3.38 6.32 11.34
N LEU A 46 2.56 7.25 11.81
CA LEU A 46 2.94 8.65 11.85
C LEU A 46 3.94 8.88 13.00
N PRO A 47 5.18 9.33 12.72
CA PRO A 47 6.12 9.71 13.77
C PRO A 47 5.60 10.88 14.61
N ARG A 48 6.00 10.95 15.88
CA ARG A 48 5.54 12.01 16.81
C ARG A 48 5.82 13.44 16.31
N ASN A 49 6.96 13.64 15.64
CA ASN A 49 7.38 14.92 15.07
C ASN A 49 7.56 14.78 13.55
N ALA A 50 6.56 14.21 12.89
CA ALA A 50 6.63 14.00 11.44
C ALA A 50 6.59 15.32 10.68
N ASP A 51 7.45 15.44 9.67
CA ASP A 51 7.26 16.43 8.64
C ASP A 51 6.03 16.09 7.80
N LEU A 52 5.21 17.06 7.50
CA LEU A 52 3.94 16.88 6.81
C LEU A 52 4.00 17.51 5.40
N PRO A 53 3.23 17.03 4.45
CA PRO A 53 2.28 15.94 4.53
C PRO A 53 2.94 14.55 4.66
N PHE A 54 2.22 13.59 5.24
CA PHE A 54 2.71 12.25 5.54
C PHE A 54 1.65 11.18 5.18
N LEU A 55 2.08 10.08 4.61
CA LEU A 55 1.21 8.95 4.25
C LEU A 55 1.45 7.78 5.20
N THR A 56 0.40 7.30 5.85
CA THR A 56 0.46 6.03 6.58
C THR A 56 -0.42 4.99 5.92
N TYR A 57 -0.06 3.73 6.13
CA TYR A 57 -0.78 2.59 5.58
C TYR A 57 -0.64 1.39 6.50
N PHE A 58 -1.63 0.51 6.48
CA PHE A 58 -1.54 -0.78 7.14
C PHE A 58 -2.43 -1.82 6.42
N ASN A 59 -2.01 -3.07 6.54
CA ASN A 59 -2.77 -4.20 6.04
C ASN A 59 -3.92 -4.51 7.00
N SER A 60 -5.16 -4.42 6.53
CA SER A 60 -6.36 -4.73 7.32
C SER A 60 -6.91 -6.13 7.05
N GLY A 61 -6.24 -6.93 6.26
CA GLY A 61 -6.62 -8.29 5.93
C GLY A 61 -6.54 -8.57 4.42
N GLY A 62 -6.86 -9.79 4.06
CA GLY A 62 -6.85 -10.20 2.67
C GLY A 62 -7.11 -11.68 2.51
N THR A 63 -7.21 -12.09 1.27
CA THR A 63 -7.40 -13.48 0.86
C THR A 63 -6.35 -13.88 -0.17
N MET A 64 -6.09 -15.16 -0.26
CA MET A 64 -5.35 -15.72 -1.39
C MET A 64 -6.33 -16.19 -2.44
N VAL A 65 -6.21 -15.64 -3.63
CA VAL A 65 -6.84 -16.21 -4.81
C VAL A 65 -5.84 -17.20 -5.38
N SER A 66 -6.08 -18.48 -5.14
CA SER A 66 -5.24 -19.53 -5.72
C SER A 66 -5.75 -19.85 -7.11
N PRO A 67 -5.07 -19.41 -8.17
CA PRO A 67 -5.27 -20.02 -9.46
C PRO A 67 -4.71 -21.44 -9.39
N THR A 68 -5.22 -22.31 -10.21
CA THR A 68 -4.66 -23.65 -10.45
C THR A 68 -3.25 -23.50 -11.04
N GLY A 69 -2.22 -23.50 -10.18
CA GLY A 69 -0.82 -23.33 -10.58
C GLY A 69 0.08 -22.88 -9.41
N ASP A 70 1.37 -22.83 -9.65
CA ASP A 70 2.42 -22.69 -8.62
C ASP A 70 2.55 -21.28 -8.01
N ALA A 71 1.70 -20.32 -8.37
CA ALA A 71 1.79 -18.95 -7.89
C ALA A 71 0.47 -18.47 -7.27
N ALA A 72 0.48 -18.29 -5.96
CA ALA A 72 -0.64 -17.67 -5.24
C ALA A 72 -0.68 -16.15 -5.51
N ILE A 73 -1.84 -15.66 -5.94
CA ILE A 73 -2.14 -14.23 -6.01
C ILE A 73 -2.77 -13.83 -4.68
N ALA A 74 -2.25 -12.81 -4.05
CA ALA A 74 -2.86 -12.20 -2.88
C ALA A 74 -3.79 -11.06 -3.30
N ASP A 75 -4.92 -10.99 -2.64
CA ASP A 75 -5.83 -9.85 -2.62
C ASP A 75 -5.81 -9.29 -1.20
N THR A 76 -5.20 -8.15 -1.02
CA THR A 76 -4.95 -7.55 0.29
C THR A 76 -5.57 -6.18 0.39
N THR A 77 -6.35 -5.96 1.44
CA THR A 77 -6.95 -4.66 1.72
C THR A 77 -5.99 -3.80 2.55
N LEU A 78 -5.67 -2.63 2.03
CA LEU A 78 -4.83 -1.63 2.66
C LEU A 78 -5.67 -0.44 3.09
N GLN A 79 -5.55 -0.05 4.35
CA GLN A 79 -6.07 1.20 4.87
C GLN A 79 -5.00 2.28 4.76
N ILE A 80 -5.34 3.38 4.11
CA ILE A 80 -4.42 4.49 3.82
C ILE A 80 -4.92 5.72 4.55
N GLN A 81 -3.99 6.44 5.17
CA GLN A 81 -4.27 7.71 5.84
C GLN A 81 -3.31 8.78 5.37
N ALA A 82 -3.84 9.89 4.88
CA ALA A 82 -3.09 11.03 4.40
C ALA A 82 -3.21 12.18 5.41
N TYR A 83 -2.09 12.52 6.01
CA TYR A 83 -1.98 13.59 7.01
C TYR A 83 -1.40 14.85 6.39
N ALA A 84 -1.99 15.99 6.70
CA ALA A 84 -1.38 17.30 6.47
C ALA A 84 -1.39 18.11 7.76
N GLY A 85 -0.62 19.18 7.77
CA GLY A 85 -0.44 20.02 8.93
C GLY A 85 -1.64 20.90 9.24
N ARG A 86 -1.34 22.07 9.74
CA ARG A 86 -2.27 23.15 9.98
C ARG A 86 -1.91 24.33 9.09
N TRP A 87 -2.89 25.05 8.65
CA TRP A 87 -2.66 26.32 7.97
C TRP A 87 -3.28 27.48 8.77
N GLY A 88 -2.74 28.67 8.59
CA GLY A 88 -3.10 29.81 9.41
C GLY A 88 -2.18 29.93 10.64
N GLY A 89 -2.16 31.10 11.25
CA GLY A 89 -1.31 31.42 12.40
C GLY A 89 -2.10 31.72 13.68
N GLY A 90 -1.48 31.53 14.81
CA GLY A 90 -2.06 31.87 16.11
C GLY A 90 -3.30 31.03 16.47
N ASN A 91 -4.28 31.67 17.12
CA ASN A 91 -5.51 31.02 17.60
C ASN A 91 -6.48 30.59 16.48
N SER A 92 -6.21 30.95 15.23
CA SER A 92 -7.04 30.62 14.06
C SER A 92 -6.48 29.49 13.20
N SER A 93 -5.45 28.80 13.68
CA SER A 93 -4.87 27.66 12.97
C SER A 93 -5.89 26.53 12.82
N GLN A 94 -6.10 26.09 11.59
CA GLN A 94 -7.07 25.05 11.22
C GLN A 94 -6.37 23.84 10.57
N PRO A 95 -6.95 22.63 10.68
CA PRO A 95 -6.44 21.48 9.96
C PRO A 95 -6.38 21.73 8.45
N ASP A 96 -5.28 21.35 7.82
CA ASP A 96 -5.09 21.50 6.37
C ASP A 96 -5.71 20.32 5.62
N TYR A 97 -7.02 20.33 5.51
CA TYR A 97 -7.74 19.29 4.78
C TYR A 97 -7.48 19.34 3.26
N ALA A 98 -7.12 20.49 2.71
CA ALA A 98 -6.86 20.60 1.27
C ALA A 98 -5.61 19.81 0.87
N ASN A 99 -4.53 19.95 1.62
CA ASN A 99 -3.29 19.18 1.35
C ASN A 99 -3.43 17.69 1.74
N ALA A 100 -4.19 17.38 2.79
CA ALA A 100 -4.51 15.98 3.12
C ALA A 100 -5.33 15.33 1.98
N TYR A 101 -6.32 16.02 1.44
CA TYR A 101 -7.08 15.54 0.29
C TYR A 101 -6.20 15.37 -0.95
N ALA A 102 -5.34 16.35 -1.24
CA ALA A 102 -4.43 16.28 -2.39
C ALA A 102 -3.55 15.02 -2.34
N LEU A 103 -3.01 14.67 -1.16
CA LEU A 103 -2.23 13.46 -0.98
C LEU A 103 -3.08 12.20 -1.14
N ALA A 104 -4.26 12.13 -0.51
CA ALA A 104 -5.15 11.00 -0.62
C ALA A 104 -5.61 10.77 -2.07
N ASN A 105 -5.94 11.86 -2.79
CA ASN A 105 -6.33 11.80 -4.19
C ASN A 105 -5.18 11.36 -5.09
N ALA A 106 -3.95 11.81 -4.82
CA ALA A 106 -2.78 11.36 -5.57
C ALA A 106 -2.57 9.84 -5.45
N VAL A 107 -2.80 9.26 -4.27
CA VAL A 107 -2.76 7.81 -4.06
C VAL A 107 -3.87 7.11 -4.84
N ALA A 108 -5.10 7.60 -4.76
CA ALA A 108 -6.24 7.01 -5.47
C ALA A 108 -6.05 7.04 -6.99
N GLU A 109 -5.60 8.16 -7.54
CA GLU A 109 -5.33 8.29 -8.98
C GLU A 109 -4.19 7.38 -9.43
N ALA A 110 -3.10 7.30 -8.66
CA ALA A 110 -2.00 6.42 -8.97
C ALA A 110 -2.41 4.95 -8.93
N ALA A 111 -3.18 4.55 -7.92
CA ALA A 111 -3.73 3.20 -7.80
C ALA A 111 -4.62 2.85 -9.00
N PHE A 112 -5.54 3.74 -9.36
CA PHE A 112 -6.45 3.57 -10.50
C PHE A 112 -5.71 3.41 -11.84
N LYS A 113 -4.62 4.14 -12.01
CA LYS A 113 -3.80 4.10 -13.24
C LYS A 113 -2.78 2.97 -13.25
N THR A 114 -2.57 2.28 -12.14
CA THR A 114 -1.56 1.23 -12.06
C THR A 114 -1.99 0.00 -12.86
N ALA A 115 -1.24 -0.26 -13.91
CA ALA A 115 -1.27 -1.54 -14.62
C ALA A 115 -0.27 -2.51 -14.00
N LYS A 116 -0.09 -3.67 -14.61
CA LYS A 116 0.90 -4.66 -14.18
C LYS A 116 2.29 -4.04 -13.98
N THR A 117 2.73 -3.97 -12.74
CA THR A 117 3.97 -3.30 -12.34
C THR A 117 4.85 -4.24 -11.53
N ILE A 118 6.14 -4.30 -11.86
CA ILE A 118 7.12 -5.06 -11.08
C ILE A 118 7.71 -4.14 -10.01
N VAL A 119 7.67 -4.60 -8.79
CA VAL A 119 8.21 -3.92 -7.61
C VAL A 119 9.41 -4.69 -7.09
N HIS A 120 10.51 -3.99 -6.86
CA HIS A 120 11.72 -4.51 -6.24
C HIS A 120 11.84 -3.94 -4.85
N THR A 121 11.90 -4.80 -3.84
CA THR A 121 12.13 -4.32 -2.47
C THR A 121 13.61 -4.12 -2.23
N THR A 122 13.97 -2.96 -1.70
CA THR A 122 15.37 -2.61 -1.40
C THR A 122 15.91 -3.37 -0.18
N THR A 123 15.02 -3.84 0.69
CA THR A 123 15.38 -4.41 1.99
C THR A 123 15.54 -5.93 1.98
N SER A 124 15.00 -6.65 1.02
CA SER A 124 14.91 -8.13 1.10
C SER A 124 15.18 -8.87 -0.19
N SER A 125 15.71 -8.23 -1.22
CA SER A 125 15.89 -8.84 -2.57
C SER A 125 14.58 -9.45 -3.14
N THR A 126 13.46 -9.19 -2.50
CA THR A 126 12.15 -9.70 -2.90
C THR A 126 11.63 -8.91 -4.09
N LYS A 127 11.13 -9.61 -5.06
CA LYS A 127 10.43 -9.02 -6.19
C LYS A 127 8.96 -9.41 -6.11
N ALA A 128 8.10 -8.50 -6.49
CA ALA A 128 6.69 -8.79 -6.63
C ALA A 128 6.13 -8.16 -7.90
N VAL A 129 5.06 -8.71 -8.42
CA VAL A 129 4.27 -8.06 -9.45
C VAL A 129 2.94 -7.65 -8.84
N ILE A 130 2.63 -6.36 -8.95
CA ILE A 130 1.30 -5.82 -8.68
C ILE A 130 0.52 -5.88 -9.98
N TYR A 131 -0.63 -6.54 -9.97
CA TYR A 131 -1.52 -6.63 -11.13
C TYR A 131 -2.44 -5.43 -11.26
N GLY A 132 -2.76 -4.80 -10.14
CA GLY A 132 -3.60 -3.62 -10.06
C GLY A 132 -4.12 -3.38 -8.66
N PHE A 133 -4.93 -2.35 -8.55
CA PHE A 133 -5.65 -1.96 -7.34
C PHE A 133 -7.12 -1.74 -7.65
N ASP A 134 -7.97 -2.08 -6.69
CA ASP A 134 -9.34 -1.59 -6.62
C ASP A 134 -9.44 -0.52 -5.53
N ILE A 135 -10.21 0.52 -5.77
CA ILE A 135 -10.50 1.55 -4.78
C ILE A 135 -11.77 1.12 -4.06
N ASP A 136 -11.63 0.56 -2.85
CA ASP A 136 -12.75 0.08 -2.04
C ASP A 136 -13.49 1.23 -1.38
N GLN A 137 -12.75 2.27 -0.98
CA GLN A 137 -13.28 3.48 -0.40
C GLN A 137 -12.55 4.70 -0.97
N LEU A 138 -13.32 5.62 -1.53
CA LEU A 138 -12.79 6.92 -1.98
C LEU A 138 -12.25 7.74 -0.81
N PRO A 139 -11.35 8.71 -1.07
CA PRO A 139 -10.87 9.61 -0.03
C PRO A 139 -12.00 10.24 0.78
N GLU A 140 -12.01 10.00 2.06
CA GLU A 140 -12.98 10.50 3.03
C GLU A 140 -12.29 11.35 4.07
N ARG A 141 -12.84 12.53 4.35
CA ARG A 141 -12.35 13.40 5.42
C ARG A 141 -12.64 12.76 6.78
N VAL A 142 -11.62 12.76 7.64
CA VAL A 142 -11.74 12.34 9.04
C VAL A 142 -11.58 13.58 9.91
N GLU A 143 -12.58 13.84 10.75
CA GLU A 143 -12.46 14.87 11.76
C GLU A 143 -11.76 14.29 12.99
N GLU A 144 -10.48 14.60 13.13
CA GLU A 144 -9.68 14.20 14.26
C GLU A 144 -9.47 15.41 15.17
N THR A 145 -9.98 15.32 16.38
CA THR A 145 -9.93 16.43 17.35
C THR A 145 -8.62 16.48 18.14
N ASP A 146 -7.94 15.33 18.28
CA ASP A 146 -6.82 15.19 19.21
C ASP A 146 -5.51 15.76 18.67
N THR A 147 -5.21 15.59 17.38
CA THR A 147 -3.98 16.10 16.76
C THR A 147 -4.16 17.46 16.11
N GLY A 148 -5.36 17.79 15.70
CA GLY A 148 -5.67 19.00 14.94
C GLY A 148 -5.05 19.01 13.54
N LEU A 149 -4.63 17.86 13.02
CA LEU A 149 -4.12 17.69 11.67
C LEU A 149 -5.25 17.52 10.67
N GLY A 150 -5.00 17.90 9.42
CA GLY A 150 -5.85 17.50 8.31
C GLY A 150 -5.66 16.02 8.05
N LEU A 151 -6.75 15.26 7.98
CA LEU A 151 -6.71 13.82 7.76
C LEU A 151 -7.75 13.40 6.74
N TYR A 152 -7.31 12.66 5.74
CA TYR A 152 -8.14 11.88 4.82
C TYR A 152 -7.75 10.42 4.88
N ARG A 153 -8.73 9.53 4.76
CA ARG A 153 -8.52 8.10 4.65
C ARG A 153 -9.12 7.56 3.36
N LEU A 154 -8.54 6.49 2.86
CA LEU A 154 -9.08 5.70 1.75
C LEU A 154 -8.72 4.23 1.95
N SER A 155 -9.38 3.35 1.23
CA SER A 155 -9.11 1.91 1.27
C SER A 155 -8.88 1.38 -0.14
N LEU A 156 -7.85 0.56 -0.29
CA LEU A 156 -7.46 -0.06 -1.54
C LEU A 156 -7.35 -1.58 -1.38
N SER A 157 -7.82 -2.32 -2.36
CA SER A 157 -7.44 -3.73 -2.54
C SER A 157 -6.28 -3.83 -3.52
N MET A 158 -5.19 -4.45 -3.13
CA MET A 158 -4.00 -4.67 -3.94
C MET A 158 -3.90 -6.14 -4.35
N TYR A 159 -3.82 -6.37 -5.66
CA TYR A 159 -3.64 -7.71 -6.24
C TYR A 159 -2.18 -7.91 -6.63
N TYR A 160 -1.49 -8.85 -5.98
CA TYR A 160 -0.08 -9.05 -6.23
C TYR A 160 0.38 -10.50 -5.98
N ARG A 161 1.55 -10.84 -6.50
CA ARG A 161 2.25 -12.08 -6.16
C ARG A 161 3.74 -11.85 -6.04
N GLY A 162 4.43 -12.70 -5.30
CA GLY A 162 5.89 -12.76 -5.32
C GLY A 162 6.42 -13.23 -6.67
N LEU A 163 7.58 -12.73 -7.04
CA LEU A 163 8.40 -13.21 -8.15
C LEU A 163 9.64 -13.90 -7.59
N ASP A 164 10.10 -14.91 -8.29
CA ASP A 164 11.35 -15.63 -7.97
C ASP A 164 12.56 -14.79 -8.35
#